data_38a37910fcab77e4d6cd7ce3a39ee6c1
#
_entry.id   38a37910fcab77e4d6cd7ce3a39ee6c1
#
_cell.length_a   1.000
_cell.length_b   1.000
_cell.length_c   1.000
_cell.angle_alpha   90.00
_cell.angle_beta   90.00
_cell.angle_gamma   90.00
#
_symmetry.space_group_name_H-M   'P 1'
#
loop_
_entity.id
_entity.type
_entity.pdbx_description
1 polymer ?
#
loop_
_entity_poly.entity_id
_entity_poly.type
_entity_poly.pdbx_seq_one_letter_code
_entity_poly.pdbx_strand_id
1 'polypeptide(L)'
;VTDQINRVVLAYSGGLDTSVILKWLQQTYNCEVVTFTADLGQGEELEPARQKAQMAGVKPEHIFIDDLREEFVRDYVFPMMRSNALYEGLYLLGTSIARPLIAKRQIEIARMVGADAVSHGATGKGNDQVRFELGYYALAPDIKVIAPWREWDLTSRTRLIEFAEQHQIPVAKDKRGESPFSTDANLLHTSSEGKVLENPWDEVPDYVYSRTVNPEDAPDSPEYITIDFERGDGVALNGEATSPATLLTKLNELGRRHGIGRLDLVENRFVGMKSRGMYETPGGTIYHLAHRGIEQITLDRGAAHLKDELAPRYAELIYNGFWFSPEREMLQAAIDHSQTKVSGTVRLKLYKGGVYIVGRKSPNSLYSEKVVTFEDDQGAYDQRDAAGFIKLNALRLRLLGRRDA
;
A
#
# COMPACT_ATOMS: atom_id res chain seq x y z
N VAL A 1 21.67 28.14 -20.59
CA VAL A 1 20.39 28.83 -20.40
C VAL A 1 19.69 28.06 -19.29
N THR A 2 19.66 28.59 -18.07
CA THR A 2 18.83 28.06 -16.99
C THR A 2 17.40 28.35 -17.40
N ASP A 3 16.64 27.29 -17.79
CA ASP A 3 15.24 27.44 -18.12
C ASP A 3 14.53 28.07 -16.91
N GLN A 4 13.95 29.24 -17.13
CA GLN A 4 13.24 29.97 -16.10
C GLN A 4 12.01 29.15 -15.70
N ILE A 5 11.89 28.81 -14.41
CA ILE A 5 10.71 28.15 -13.88
C ILE A 5 9.69 29.22 -13.53
N ASN A 6 8.52 29.21 -14.17
CA ASN A 6 7.45 30.16 -13.91
C ASN A 6 6.35 29.57 -13.03
N ARG A 7 6.13 28.25 -13.11
CA ARG A 7 5.08 27.56 -12.36
C ARG A 7 5.50 26.16 -11.94
N VAL A 8 5.23 25.81 -10.66
CA VAL A 8 5.54 24.52 -10.05
C VAL A 8 4.29 23.92 -9.43
N VAL A 9 4.01 22.65 -9.68
CA VAL A 9 2.98 21.90 -8.93
C VAL A 9 3.62 21.17 -7.77
N LEU A 10 3.23 21.49 -6.56
CA LEU A 10 3.71 20.91 -5.30
C LEU A 10 2.72 19.86 -4.78
N ALA A 11 3.20 18.64 -4.51
CA ALA A 11 2.48 17.68 -3.67
C ALA A 11 2.42 18.23 -2.24
N TYR A 12 1.23 18.62 -1.79
CA TYR A 12 1.02 19.45 -0.61
C TYR A 12 0.13 18.75 0.41
N SER A 13 0.65 18.51 1.61
CA SER A 13 -0.11 17.90 2.71
C SER A 13 -0.68 18.92 3.70
N GLY A 14 -0.28 20.19 3.61
CA GLY A 14 -0.60 21.21 4.62
C GLY A 14 0.17 21.06 5.93
N GLY A 15 1.11 20.12 6.02
CA GLY A 15 2.05 19.97 7.13
C GLY A 15 3.13 21.06 7.14
N LEU A 16 3.96 21.06 8.19
CA LEU A 16 5.06 22.04 8.34
C LEU A 16 5.99 22.00 7.13
N ASP A 17 6.50 20.81 6.79
CA ASP A 17 7.50 20.64 5.74
C ASP A 17 7.02 21.17 4.39
N THR A 18 5.82 20.74 3.95
CA THR A 18 5.26 21.17 2.66
C THR A 18 4.87 22.66 2.66
N SER A 19 4.49 23.24 3.80
CA SER A 19 4.22 24.67 3.91
C SER A 19 5.50 25.53 3.82
N VAL A 20 6.60 25.03 4.40
CA VAL A 20 7.93 25.64 4.22
C VAL A 20 8.39 25.52 2.78
N ILE A 21 8.24 24.34 2.17
CA ILE A 21 8.58 24.09 0.76
C ILE A 21 7.82 25.04 -0.17
N LEU A 22 6.52 25.24 0.05
CA LEU A 22 5.71 26.16 -0.73
C LEU A 22 6.34 27.56 -0.75
N LYS A 23 6.66 28.08 0.43
CA LYS A 23 7.26 29.42 0.57
C LYS A 23 8.66 29.49 -0.02
N TRP A 24 9.47 28.47 0.22
CA TRP A 24 10.82 28.37 -0.33
C TRP A 24 10.82 28.35 -1.86
N LEU A 25 9.91 27.59 -2.51
CA LEU A 25 9.75 27.57 -3.97
C LEU A 25 9.41 28.96 -4.53
N GLN A 26 8.45 29.67 -3.91
CA GLN A 26 8.07 31.02 -4.30
C GLN A 26 9.26 31.98 -4.27
N GLN A 27 10.10 31.89 -3.26
CA GLN A 27 11.24 32.81 -3.08
C GLN A 27 12.45 32.44 -3.94
N THR A 28 12.80 31.15 -3.98
CA THR A 28 14.01 30.68 -4.65
C THR A 28 13.90 30.77 -6.17
N TYR A 29 12.73 30.42 -6.71
CA TYR A 29 12.51 30.42 -8.15
C TYR A 29 11.72 31.62 -8.65
N ASN A 30 11.22 32.46 -7.76
CA ASN A 30 10.31 33.58 -8.08
C ASN A 30 9.16 33.10 -8.99
N CYS A 31 8.56 31.96 -8.65
CA CYS A 31 7.58 31.25 -9.46
C CYS A 31 6.21 31.21 -8.79
N GLU A 32 5.20 30.93 -9.58
CA GLU A 32 3.87 30.58 -9.07
C GLU A 32 3.83 29.12 -8.61
N VAL A 33 3.28 28.87 -7.41
CA VAL A 33 3.11 27.52 -6.88
C VAL A 33 1.64 27.13 -6.95
N VAL A 34 1.39 25.99 -7.55
CA VAL A 34 0.10 25.28 -7.58
C VAL A 34 0.19 24.17 -6.55
N THR A 35 -0.77 24.06 -5.65
CA THR A 35 -0.80 22.99 -4.63
C THR A 35 -1.74 21.87 -5.03
N PHE A 36 -1.32 20.63 -4.80
CA PHE A 36 -2.14 19.45 -5.00
C PHE A 36 -2.14 18.58 -3.74
N THR A 37 -3.33 18.31 -3.21
CA THR A 37 -3.57 17.43 -2.07
C THR A 37 -4.47 16.28 -2.51
N ALA A 38 -4.00 15.04 -2.38
CA ALA A 38 -4.79 13.85 -2.66
C ALA A 38 -5.56 13.41 -1.40
N ASP A 39 -6.88 13.22 -1.51
CA ASP A 39 -7.64 12.46 -0.54
C ASP A 39 -7.56 10.97 -0.89
N LEU A 40 -6.76 10.24 -0.12
CA LEU A 40 -6.61 8.78 -0.20
C LEU A 40 -7.23 8.08 1.01
N GLY A 41 -8.08 8.77 1.79
CA GLY A 41 -8.68 8.25 3.01
C GLY A 41 -7.74 8.24 4.21
N GLN A 42 -6.87 9.25 4.32
CA GLN A 42 -5.94 9.42 5.44
C GLN A 42 -6.64 9.78 6.77
N GLY A 43 -7.93 10.15 6.73
CA GLY A 43 -8.71 10.48 7.92
C GLY A 43 -8.45 11.88 8.47
N GLU A 44 -7.68 12.71 7.79
CA GLU A 44 -7.43 14.11 8.15
C GLU A 44 -8.43 15.03 7.44
N GLU A 45 -8.75 16.17 8.07
CA GLU A 45 -9.52 17.23 7.42
C GLU A 45 -8.66 17.91 6.35
N LEU A 46 -9.17 17.97 5.13
CA LEU A 46 -8.45 18.54 3.98
C LEU A 46 -8.60 20.07 3.88
N GLU A 47 -9.65 20.61 4.45
CA GLU A 47 -9.93 22.05 4.44
C GLU A 47 -8.82 22.90 5.11
N PRO A 48 -8.19 22.48 6.21
CA PRO A 48 -7.02 23.18 6.75
C PRO A 48 -5.85 23.29 5.77
N ALA A 49 -5.63 22.31 4.89
CA ALA A 49 -4.61 22.39 3.86
C ALA A 49 -4.93 23.50 2.83
N ARG A 50 -6.20 23.59 2.40
CA ARG A 50 -6.67 24.67 1.53
C ARG A 50 -6.44 26.04 2.14
N GLN A 51 -6.86 26.23 3.39
CA GLN A 51 -6.70 27.50 4.10
C GLN A 51 -5.23 27.92 4.21
N LYS A 52 -4.34 27.00 4.57
CA LYS A 52 -2.91 27.26 4.65
C LYS A 52 -2.30 27.64 3.30
N ALA A 53 -2.69 26.98 2.23
CA ALA A 53 -2.25 27.33 0.89
C ALA A 53 -2.71 28.75 0.49
N GLN A 54 -3.95 29.11 0.79
CA GLN A 54 -4.48 30.48 0.56
C GLN A 54 -3.72 31.51 1.37
N MET A 55 -3.46 31.25 2.67
CA MET A 55 -2.67 32.13 3.54
C MET A 55 -1.24 32.33 3.03
N ALA A 56 -0.67 31.31 2.36
CA ALA A 56 0.62 31.39 1.70
C ALA A 56 0.59 32.12 0.34
N GLY A 57 -0.57 32.64 -0.06
CA GLY A 57 -0.75 33.45 -1.29
C GLY A 57 -1.02 32.61 -2.54
N VAL A 58 -1.35 31.34 -2.42
CA VAL A 58 -1.77 30.52 -3.56
C VAL A 58 -3.19 30.92 -3.96
N LYS A 59 -3.41 31.18 -5.26
CA LYS A 59 -4.72 31.55 -5.78
C LYS A 59 -5.70 30.38 -5.62
N PRO A 60 -6.99 30.64 -5.32
CA PRO A 60 -7.99 29.57 -5.14
C PRO A 60 -8.08 28.59 -6.31
N GLU A 61 -7.96 29.07 -7.56
CA GLU A 61 -7.96 28.26 -8.78
C GLU A 61 -6.70 27.39 -8.96
N HIS A 62 -5.67 27.62 -8.15
CA HIS A 62 -4.41 26.85 -8.13
C HIS A 62 -4.28 25.94 -6.89
N ILE A 63 -5.36 25.71 -6.18
CA ILE A 63 -5.43 24.80 -5.04
C ILE A 63 -6.30 23.60 -5.41
N PHE A 64 -5.67 22.48 -5.71
CA PHE A 64 -6.35 21.24 -6.07
C PHE A 64 -6.42 20.33 -4.86
N ILE A 65 -7.62 19.86 -4.54
CA ILE A 65 -7.87 18.80 -3.54
C ILE A 65 -8.83 17.82 -4.19
N ASP A 66 -8.34 16.63 -4.50
CA ASP A 66 -9.07 15.62 -5.24
C ASP A 66 -9.35 14.38 -4.40
N ASP A 67 -10.61 13.93 -4.37
CA ASP A 67 -10.99 12.65 -3.81
C ASP A 67 -10.59 11.52 -4.77
N LEU A 68 -9.54 10.81 -4.41
CA LEU A 68 -8.98 9.72 -5.20
C LEU A 68 -9.18 8.34 -4.52
N ARG A 69 -10.01 8.26 -3.48
CA ARG A 69 -10.19 7.03 -2.68
C ARG A 69 -10.66 5.85 -3.53
N GLU A 70 -11.64 6.07 -4.40
CA GLU A 70 -12.17 5.02 -5.25
C GLU A 70 -11.16 4.56 -6.31
N GLU A 71 -10.49 5.50 -7.00
CA GLU A 71 -9.43 5.19 -7.96
C GLU A 71 -8.25 4.47 -7.27
N PHE A 72 -7.88 4.91 -6.08
CA PHE A 72 -6.80 4.30 -5.30
C PHE A 72 -7.07 2.81 -5.03
N VAL A 73 -8.26 2.48 -4.54
CA VAL A 73 -8.56 1.08 -4.22
C VAL A 73 -8.78 0.25 -5.47
N ARG A 74 -9.58 0.74 -6.42
CA ARG A 74 -9.95 0.01 -7.63
C ARG A 74 -8.76 -0.25 -8.56
N ASP A 75 -7.93 0.78 -8.80
CA ASP A 75 -6.94 0.74 -9.88
C ASP A 75 -5.51 0.49 -9.39
N TYR A 76 -5.25 0.57 -8.06
CA TYR A 76 -3.95 0.35 -7.46
C TYR A 76 -3.95 -0.75 -6.40
N VAL A 77 -4.79 -0.64 -5.37
CA VAL A 77 -4.81 -1.61 -4.28
C VAL A 77 -5.30 -2.98 -4.75
N PHE A 78 -6.44 -3.06 -5.43
CA PHE A 78 -6.98 -4.34 -5.89
C PHE A 78 -6.08 -5.06 -6.89
N PRO A 79 -5.52 -4.42 -7.94
CA PRO A 79 -4.53 -5.06 -8.79
C PRO A 79 -3.33 -5.62 -8.02
N MET A 80 -2.83 -4.89 -7.02
CA MET A 80 -1.77 -5.37 -6.14
C MET A 80 -2.24 -6.56 -5.28
N MET A 81 -3.45 -6.52 -4.73
CA MET A 81 -4.01 -7.61 -3.92
C MET A 81 -4.21 -8.89 -4.73
N ARG A 82 -4.57 -8.80 -6.02
CA ARG A 82 -4.64 -9.97 -6.92
C ARG A 82 -3.31 -10.73 -7.00
N SER A 83 -2.19 -10.02 -6.89
CA SER A 83 -0.87 -10.64 -6.89
C SER A 83 -0.51 -11.36 -5.59
N ASN A 84 -1.23 -11.12 -4.51
CA ASN A 84 -0.86 -11.46 -3.13
C ASN A 84 0.49 -10.85 -2.71
N ALA A 85 0.84 -9.67 -3.25
CA ALA A 85 2.11 -9.01 -2.98
C ALA A 85 2.30 -8.68 -1.50
N LEU A 86 3.40 -9.16 -0.96
CA LEU A 86 3.90 -8.83 0.37
C LEU A 86 5.40 -8.55 0.26
N TYR A 87 5.81 -7.31 0.56
CA TYR A 87 7.23 -7.00 0.58
C TYR A 87 7.89 -7.69 1.77
N GLU A 88 9.00 -8.39 1.50
CA GLU A 88 9.71 -9.23 2.49
C GLU A 88 8.80 -10.23 3.22
N GLY A 89 7.72 -10.66 2.55
CA GLY A 89 6.77 -11.66 3.05
C GLY A 89 5.73 -11.15 4.07
N LEU A 90 5.77 -9.87 4.45
CA LEU A 90 4.94 -9.33 5.52
C LEU A 90 4.22 -8.02 5.18
N TYR A 91 4.88 -7.08 4.51
CA TYR A 91 4.40 -5.72 4.35
C TYR A 91 3.45 -5.56 3.16
N LEU A 92 2.23 -5.08 3.41
CA LEU A 92 1.16 -4.86 2.42
C LEU A 92 1.31 -3.56 1.59
N LEU A 93 2.50 -2.95 1.56
CA LEU A 93 2.89 -1.90 0.61
C LEU A 93 2.05 -0.60 0.62
N GLY A 94 1.36 -0.29 1.72
CA GLY A 94 0.39 0.80 1.74
C GLY A 94 0.95 2.19 1.37
N THR A 95 2.17 2.54 1.81
CA THR A 95 2.83 3.79 1.39
C THR A 95 3.24 3.71 -0.07
N SER A 96 3.88 2.59 -0.47
CA SER A 96 4.47 2.44 -1.80
C SER A 96 3.44 2.51 -2.92
N ILE A 97 2.25 1.89 -2.72
CA ILE A 97 1.17 1.83 -3.72
C ILE A 97 0.42 3.15 -3.88
N ALA A 98 0.50 4.05 -2.90
CA ALA A 98 -0.15 5.36 -2.96
C ALA A 98 0.61 6.35 -3.86
N ARG A 99 1.94 6.28 -3.89
CA ARG A 99 2.79 7.28 -4.57
C ARG A 99 2.59 7.34 -6.09
N PRO A 100 2.43 6.22 -6.84
CA PRO A 100 2.16 6.30 -8.29
C PRO A 100 0.86 7.01 -8.63
N LEU A 101 -0.21 6.88 -7.86
CA LEU A 101 -1.46 7.61 -8.10
C LEU A 101 -1.28 9.10 -7.84
N ILE A 102 -0.61 9.48 -6.74
CA ILE A 102 -0.34 10.89 -6.44
C ILE A 102 0.52 11.49 -7.56
N ALA A 103 1.59 10.81 -7.99
CA ALA A 103 2.45 11.26 -9.07
C ALA A 103 1.68 11.42 -10.39
N LYS A 104 0.83 10.47 -10.75
CA LYS A 104 -0.02 10.54 -11.94
C LYS A 104 -0.89 11.81 -11.91
N ARG A 105 -1.64 12.00 -10.84
CA ARG A 105 -2.54 13.14 -10.73
C ARG A 105 -1.80 14.47 -10.72
N GLN A 106 -0.66 14.53 -10.07
CA GLN A 106 0.19 15.72 -10.06
C GLN A 106 0.70 16.09 -11.47
N ILE A 107 1.10 15.12 -12.29
CA ILE A 107 1.48 15.34 -13.69
C ILE A 107 0.29 15.78 -14.54
N GLU A 108 -0.91 15.21 -14.32
CA GLU A 108 -2.12 15.66 -15.01
C GLU A 108 -2.42 17.14 -14.71
N ILE A 109 -2.33 17.54 -13.43
CA ILE A 109 -2.50 18.93 -13.01
C ILE A 109 -1.40 19.79 -13.63
N ALA A 110 -0.13 19.35 -13.63
CA ALA A 110 0.97 20.10 -14.23
C ALA A 110 0.72 20.42 -15.71
N ARG A 111 0.23 19.44 -16.47
CA ARG A 111 -0.18 19.64 -17.86
C ARG A 111 -1.36 20.60 -18.00
N MET A 112 -2.36 20.47 -17.12
CA MET A 112 -3.57 21.30 -17.15
C MET A 112 -3.25 22.78 -16.91
N VAL A 113 -2.35 23.07 -15.99
CA VAL A 113 -1.97 24.45 -15.62
C VAL A 113 -0.75 24.96 -16.38
N GLY A 114 -0.15 24.18 -17.28
CA GLY A 114 1.07 24.54 -17.99
C GLY A 114 2.26 24.78 -17.07
N ALA A 115 2.49 23.89 -16.10
CA ALA A 115 3.60 23.99 -15.18
C ALA A 115 4.92 23.51 -15.79
N ASP A 116 6.02 24.20 -15.44
CA ASP A 116 7.37 23.88 -15.90
C ASP A 116 8.02 22.76 -15.07
N ALA A 117 7.56 22.62 -13.81
CA ALA A 117 8.16 21.69 -12.86
C ALA A 117 7.11 21.10 -11.89
N VAL A 118 7.49 20.00 -11.27
CA VAL A 118 6.81 19.38 -10.11
C VAL A 118 7.73 19.34 -8.92
N SER A 119 7.15 19.33 -7.71
CA SER A 119 7.90 19.25 -6.46
C SER A 119 7.21 18.31 -5.46
N HIS A 120 8.00 17.70 -4.60
CA HIS A 120 7.53 16.85 -3.50
C HIS A 120 8.27 17.14 -2.20
N GLY A 121 7.67 16.77 -1.06
CA GLY A 121 8.24 16.95 0.27
C GLY A 121 9.01 15.74 0.82
N ALA A 122 9.27 14.72 0.01
CA ALA A 122 9.98 13.52 0.46
C ALA A 122 11.44 13.83 0.80
N THR A 123 11.91 13.29 1.95
CA THR A 123 13.30 13.48 2.40
C THR A 123 14.28 12.67 1.57
N GLY A 124 15.55 13.12 1.53
CA GLY A 124 16.63 12.43 0.80
C GLY A 124 17.02 11.06 1.37
N LYS A 125 16.51 10.68 2.56
CA LYS A 125 16.77 9.38 3.22
C LYS A 125 15.65 8.35 3.01
N GLY A 126 14.50 8.78 2.48
CA GLY A 126 13.33 7.92 2.29
C GLY A 126 13.22 7.36 0.88
N ASN A 127 12.46 6.27 0.74
CA ASN A 127 12.13 5.69 -0.57
C ASN A 127 11.14 6.56 -1.36
N ASP A 128 10.36 7.40 -0.70
CA ASP A 128 9.27 8.13 -1.34
C ASP A 128 9.76 9.10 -2.42
N GLN A 129 10.94 9.72 -2.25
CA GLN A 129 11.57 10.51 -3.31
C GLN A 129 11.74 9.70 -4.60
N VAL A 130 12.20 8.44 -4.48
CA VAL A 130 12.39 7.55 -5.63
C VAL A 130 11.04 7.22 -6.28
N ARG A 131 10.03 6.89 -5.48
CA ARG A 131 8.68 6.53 -5.94
C ARG A 131 8.00 7.68 -6.69
N PHE A 132 8.09 8.91 -6.17
CA PHE A 132 7.56 10.09 -6.84
C PHE A 132 8.27 10.35 -8.16
N GLU A 133 9.60 10.41 -8.13
CA GLU A 133 10.39 10.83 -9.29
C GLU A 133 10.35 9.78 -10.42
N LEU A 134 10.41 8.49 -10.11
CA LEU A 134 10.22 7.44 -11.12
C LEU A 134 8.82 7.52 -11.75
N GLY A 135 7.78 7.85 -10.97
CA GLY A 135 6.45 8.10 -11.48
C GLY A 135 6.40 9.32 -12.40
N TYR A 136 7.01 10.43 -12.01
CA TYR A 136 7.06 11.64 -12.83
C TYR A 136 7.77 11.40 -14.16
N TYR A 137 8.97 10.81 -14.14
CA TYR A 137 9.74 10.55 -15.37
C TYR A 137 9.08 9.53 -16.29
N ALA A 138 8.37 8.55 -15.74
CA ALA A 138 7.61 7.61 -16.57
C ALA A 138 6.45 8.28 -17.30
N LEU A 139 5.79 9.26 -16.67
CA LEU A 139 4.60 9.91 -17.20
C LEU A 139 4.91 11.20 -17.97
N ALA A 140 5.99 11.88 -17.63
CA ALA A 140 6.44 13.14 -18.26
C ALA A 140 7.98 13.16 -18.25
N PRO A 141 8.66 12.51 -19.24
CA PRO A 141 10.11 12.31 -19.22
C PRO A 141 10.94 13.60 -19.14
N ASP A 142 10.42 14.69 -19.66
CA ASP A 142 11.12 15.98 -19.73
C ASP A 142 10.74 16.94 -18.61
N ILE A 143 9.86 16.53 -17.68
CA ILE A 143 9.42 17.40 -16.59
C ILE A 143 10.57 17.67 -15.61
N LYS A 144 10.72 18.92 -15.22
CA LYS A 144 11.71 19.28 -14.19
C LYS A 144 11.18 18.89 -12.81
N VAL A 145 12.01 18.23 -12.04
CA VAL A 145 11.68 17.84 -10.65
C VAL A 145 12.50 18.69 -9.69
N ILE A 146 11.84 19.34 -8.74
CA ILE A 146 12.46 20.09 -7.66
C ILE A 146 12.26 19.29 -6.37
N ALA A 147 13.36 18.85 -5.77
CA ALA A 147 13.38 18.08 -4.53
C ALA A 147 14.07 18.87 -3.42
N PRO A 148 13.35 19.73 -2.70
CA PRO A 148 13.94 20.72 -1.78
C PRO A 148 14.87 20.12 -0.74
N TRP A 149 14.54 18.94 -0.19
CA TRP A 149 15.39 18.27 0.79
C TRP A 149 16.80 17.90 0.30
N ARG A 150 17.04 17.94 -1.01
CA ARG A 150 18.36 17.72 -1.62
C ARG A 150 19.02 19.04 -2.07
N GLU A 151 18.28 20.14 -2.07
CA GLU A 151 18.71 21.41 -2.66
C GLU A 151 18.90 22.52 -1.62
N TRP A 152 18.11 22.54 -0.56
CA TRP A 152 18.12 23.59 0.45
C TRP A 152 19.08 23.32 1.62
N ASP A 153 19.35 24.35 2.42
CA ASP A 153 20.15 24.28 3.63
C ASP A 153 19.34 24.06 4.93
N LEU A 154 18.00 23.92 4.81
CA LEU A 154 17.07 23.70 5.92
C LEU A 154 17.10 22.24 6.39
N THR A 155 18.26 21.76 6.84
CA THR A 155 18.54 20.33 7.08
C THR A 155 18.00 19.77 8.38
N SER A 156 17.35 20.59 9.23
CA SER A 156 16.81 20.16 10.52
C SER A 156 15.41 20.74 10.78
N ARG A 157 14.64 20.05 11.62
CA ARG A 157 13.32 20.53 12.04
C ARG A 157 13.41 21.91 12.72
N THR A 158 14.46 22.18 13.49
CA THR A 158 14.69 23.49 14.11
C THR A 158 14.78 24.58 13.05
N ARG A 159 15.60 24.38 12.01
CA ARG A 159 15.72 25.34 10.91
C ARG A 159 14.42 25.53 10.13
N LEU A 160 13.62 24.44 9.96
CA LEU A 160 12.29 24.56 9.35
C LEU A 160 11.34 25.41 10.18
N ILE A 161 11.37 25.27 11.51
CA ILE A 161 10.52 26.07 12.42
C ILE A 161 10.99 27.54 12.40
N GLU A 162 12.29 27.82 12.47
CA GLU A 162 12.85 29.15 12.36
C GLU A 162 12.46 29.83 11.04
N PHE A 163 12.56 29.12 9.93
CA PHE A 163 12.11 29.61 8.62
C PHE A 163 10.60 29.89 8.61
N ALA A 164 9.80 28.98 9.17
CA ALA A 164 8.35 29.15 9.26
C ALA A 164 7.97 30.39 10.08
N GLU A 165 8.66 30.64 11.22
CA GLU A 165 8.43 31.81 12.07
C GLU A 165 8.84 33.10 11.35
N GLN A 166 9.99 33.13 10.69
CA GLN A 166 10.45 34.29 9.90
C GLN A 166 9.49 34.68 8.79
N HIS A 167 8.83 33.69 8.19
CA HIS A 167 7.90 33.89 7.08
C HIS A 167 6.42 33.84 7.49
N GLN A 168 6.13 33.87 8.80
CA GLN A 168 4.76 33.86 9.36
C GLN A 168 3.90 32.68 8.87
N ILE A 169 4.55 31.54 8.61
CA ILE A 169 3.86 30.31 8.27
C ILE A 169 3.21 29.75 9.55
N PRO A 170 1.89 29.49 9.56
CA PRO A 170 1.21 28.99 10.75
C PRO A 170 1.74 27.61 11.15
N VAL A 171 2.36 27.51 12.32
CA VAL A 171 2.75 26.24 12.95
C VAL A 171 1.81 26.04 14.14
N ALA A 172 1.09 24.92 14.16
CA ALA A 172 0.23 24.59 15.29
C ALA A 172 1.04 24.52 16.58
N LYS A 173 0.52 25.14 17.67
CA LYS A 173 1.24 25.23 18.95
C LYS A 173 1.55 23.87 19.58
N ASP A 174 0.67 22.89 19.38
CA ASP A 174 0.82 21.49 19.77
C ASP A 174 1.88 20.75 18.95
N LYS A 175 2.18 21.21 17.72
CA LYS A 175 3.24 20.67 16.85
C LYS A 175 4.60 21.35 17.01
N ARG A 176 4.73 22.35 17.88
CA ARG A 176 6.03 22.93 18.30
C ARG A 176 6.81 21.98 19.20
N GLY A 177 6.11 21.08 19.92
CA GLY A 177 6.72 19.94 20.57
C GLY A 177 7.17 18.90 19.54
N GLU A 178 8.22 18.15 19.80
CA GLU A 178 8.63 17.05 18.95
C GLU A 178 7.56 15.97 18.93
N SER A 179 6.98 15.69 17.75
CA SER A 179 6.23 14.47 17.58
C SER A 179 7.15 13.27 17.89
N PRO A 180 6.72 12.32 18.72
CA PRO A 180 7.56 11.19 19.12
C PRO A 180 7.89 10.24 17.98
N PHE A 181 7.22 10.37 16.84
CA PHE A 181 7.43 9.60 15.59
C PHE A 181 6.73 10.30 14.42
N SER A 182 7.04 9.87 13.19
CA SER A 182 6.36 10.32 11.96
C SER A 182 5.25 9.35 11.58
N THR A 183 4.13 9.86 11.05
CA THR A 183 3.00 9.04 10.60
C THR A 183 2.63 9.40 9.17
N ASP A 184 2.38 8.37 8.33
CA ASP A 184 1.78 8.47 7.01
C ASP A 184 0.55 7.54 6.97
N ALA A 185 -0.55 8.01 6.37
CA ALA A 185 -1.81 7.27 6.36
C ALA A 185 -2.53 7.38 5.02
N ASN A 186 -3.24 6.33 4.66
CA ASN A 186 -4.20 6.29 3.57
C ASN A 186 -5.26 5.22 3.87
N LEU A 187 -6.18 5.00 2.94
CA LEU A 187 -7.28 4.05 3.15
C LEU A 187 -6.79 2.61 3.39
N LEU A 188 -5.65 2.21 2.81
CA LEU A 188 -5.10 0.86 3.00
C LEU A 188 -4.41 0.69 4.35
N HIS A 189 -3.62 1.67 4.81
CA HIS A 189 -2.80 1.52 6.00
C HIS A 189 -2.50 2.82 6.75
N THR A 190 -1.91 2.68 7.93
CA THR A 190 -1.14 3.70 8.63
C THR A 190 0.26 3.15 8.87
N SER A 191 1.28 3.97 8.64
CA SER A 191 2.67 3.68 8.99
C SER A 191 3.21 4.71 9.98
N SER A 192 3.98 4.25 10.97
CA SER A 192 4.64 5.08 11.95
C SER A 192 6.12 4.71 12.03
N GLU A 193 7.02 5.69 12.02
CA GLU A 193 8.47 5.47 12.03
C GLU A 193 9.25 6.59 12.72
N GLY A 194 10.48 6.28 13.12
CA GLY A 194 11.46 7.24 13.63
C GLY A 194 11.39 7.48 15.13
N LYS A 195 12.41 8.16 15.67
CA LYS A 195 12.57 8.57 17.08
C LYS A 195 12.37 7.44 18.08
N VAL A 196 11.27 7.44 18.85
CA VAL A 196 10.98 6.40 19.86
C VAL A 196 10.87 5.00 19.29
N LEU A 197 10.72 4.86 17.97
CA LEU A 197 10.60 3.58 17.27
C LEU A 197 11.93 3.10 16.66
N GLU A 198 13.03 3.87 16.77
CA GLU A 198 14.28 3.54 16.09
C GLU A 198 15.03 2.36 16.70
N ASN A 199 14.91 2.14 18.02
CA ASN A 199 15.53 0.99 18.66
C ASN A 199 14.66 -0.26 18.47
N PRO A 200 15.11 -1.28 17.71
CA PRO A 200 14.30 -2.47 17.43
C PRO A 200 14.14 -3.41 18.65
N TRP A 201 14.82 -3.15 19.75
CA TRP A 201 14.66 -3.90 20.99
C TRP A 201 13.53 -3.38 21.88
N ASP A 202 13.16 -2.08 21.72
CA ASP A 202 12.14 -1.46 22.56
C ASP A 202 10.75 -1.83 22.07
N GLU A 203 9.89 -2.20 23.03
CA GLU A 203 8.48 -2.47 22.76
C GLU A 203 7.78 -1.20 22.27
N VAL A 204 6.89 -1.36 21.28
CA VAL A 204 6.16 -0.24 20.70
C VAL A 204 5.10 0.24 21.69
N PRO A 205 5.11 1.52 22.10
CA PRO A 205 4.08 2.05 22.99
C PRO A 205 2.69 2.00 22.34
N ASP A 206 1.66 1.68 23.13
CA ASP A 206 0.27 1.55 22.66
C ASP A 206 -0.26 2.76 21.90
N TYR A 207 0.16 3.97 22.29
CA TYR A 207 -0.27 5.22 21.65
C TYR A 207 0.22 5.38 20.19
N VAL A 208 1.14 4.55 19.73
CA VAL A 208 1.58 4.52 18.33
C VAL A 208 0.50 3.95 17.43
N TYR A 209 -0.27 2.99 17.94
CA TYR A 209 -1.34 2.36 17.19
C TYR A 209 -2.61 3.21 17.27
N SER A 210 -2.88 3.93 16.19
CA SER A 210 -4.01 4.88 16.10
C SER A 210 -5.25 4.30 15.39
N ARG A 211 -5.05 3.23 14.62
CA ARG A 211 -6.10 2.64 13.78
C ARG A 211 -6.81 1.45 14.39
N THR A 212 -6.16 0.74 15.29
CA THR A 212 -6.65 -0.52 15.85
C THR A 212 -6.68 -0.46 17.37
N VAL A 213 -7.68 -1.11 17.98
CA VAL A 213 -7.67 -1.36 19.42
C VAL A 213 -6.62 -2.43 19.75
N ASN A 214 -6.15 -2.45 21.00
CA ASN A 214 -5.30 -3.54 21.42
C ASN A 214 -6.06 -4.88 21.33
N PRO A 215 -5.43 -5.97 20.88
CA PRO A 215 -6.10 -7.26 20.80
C PRO A 215 -6.72 -7.72 22.12
N GLU A 216 -6.11 -7.39 23.26
CA GLU A 216 -6.63 -7.68 24.60
C GLU A 216 -7.94 -6.94 24.89
N ASP A 217 -8.08 -5.71 24.37
CA ASP A 217 -9.25 -4.85 24.57
C ASP A 217 -10.37 -5.10 23.52
N ALA A 218 -10.08 -5.96 22.53
CA ALA A 218 -11.06 -6.31 21.50
C ALA A 218 -12.19 -7.18 22.09
N PRO A 219 -13.39 -7.20 21.44
CA PRO A 219 -14.55 -7.95 21.95
C PRO A 219 -14.24 -9.43 22.23
N ASP A 220 -14.81 -9.95 23.33
CA ASP A 220 -14.69 -11.37 23.70
C ASP A 220 -15.55 -12.29 22.82
N SER A 221 -16.40 -11.74 21.97
CA SER A 221 -17.21 -12.47 21.01
C SER A 221 -16.63 -12.37 19.61
N PRO A 222 -16.47 -13.48 18.88
CA PRO A 222 -16.04 -13.46 17.50
C PRO A 222 -17.12 -12.85 16.59
N GLU A 223 -16.68 -12.20 15.53
CA GLU A 223 -17.55 -11.69 14.48
C GLU A 223 -17.35 -12.49 13.19
N TYR A 224 -18.44 -12.89 12.54
CA TYR A 224 -18.41 -13.65 11.28
C TYR A 224 -18.85 -12.76 10.14
N ILE A 225 -18.05 -12.78 9.06
CA ILE A 225 -18.34 -12.02 7.84
C ILE A 225 -18.17 -12.89 6.62
N THR A 226 -18.77 -12.46 5.51
CA THR A 226 -18.51 -13.04 4.18
C THR A 226 -18.04 -11.95 3.23
N ILE A 227 -17.05 -12.29 2.38
CA ILE A 227 -16.62 -11.45 1.26
C ILE A 227 -16.88 -12.24 -0.02
N ASP A 228 -17.61 -11.62 -0.95
CA ASP A 228 -17.84 -12.18 -2.28
C ASP A 228 -16.80 -11.61 -3.24
N PHE A 229 -16.22 -12.50 -4.05
CA PHE A 229 -15.21 -12.18 -5.05
C PHE A 229 -15.74 -12.44 -6.47
N GLU A 230 -15.37 -11.55 -7.39
CA GLU A 230 -15.55 -11.72 -8.81
C GLU A 230 -14.23 -11.43 -9.52
N ARG A 231 -13.69 -12.45 -10.21
CA ARG A 231 -12.43 -12.35 -10.96
C ARG A 231 -11.26 -11.78 -10.14
N GLY A 232 -11.18 -12.19 -8.87
CA GLY A 232 -10.14 -11.79 -7.93
C GLY A 232 -10.42 -10.51 -7.14
N ASP A 233 -11.43 -9.75 -7.49
CA ASP A 233 -11.80 -8.52 -6.76
C ASP A 233 -12.98 -8.78 -5.81
N GLY A 234 -12.89 -8.20 -4.61
CA GLY A 234 -14.00 -8.19 -3.66
C GLY A 234 -15.12 -7.26 -4.13
N VAL A 235 -16.32 -7.79 -4.23
CA VAL A 235 -17.48 -7.06 -4.78
C VAL A 235 -18.64 -6.91 -3.81
N ALA A 236 -18.66 -7.67 -2.71
CA ALA A 236 -19.69 -7.56 -1.68
C ALA A 236 -19.16 -7.96 -0.30
N LEU A 237 -19.78 -7.40 0.74
CA LEU A 237 -19.57 -7.73 2.14
C LEU A 237 -20.91 -8.18 2.75
N ASN A 238 -20.95 -9.38 3.33
CA ASN A 238 -22.15 -9.98 3.92
C ASN A 238 -23.36 -10.00 2.95
N GLY A 239 -23.07 -10.24 1.65
CA GLY A 239 -24.07 -10.27 0.59
C GLY A 239 -24.52 -8.90 0.07
N GLU A 240 -24.03 -7.80 0.63
CA GLU A 240 -24.30 -6.45 0.14
C GLU A 240 -23.21 -5.99 -0.82
N ALA A 241 -23.59 -5.69 -2.07
CA ALA A 241 -22.66 -5.14 -3.07
C ALA A 241 -22.08 -3.80 -2.60
N THR A 242 -20.79 -3.61 -2.79
CA THR A 242 -20.06 -2.41 -2.39
C THR A 242 -19.08 -1.96 -3.46
N SER A 243 -18.75 -0.67 -3.47
CA SER A 243 -17.60 -0.20 -4.24
C SER A 243 -16.28 -0.63 -3.58
N PRO A 244 -15.16 -0.68 -4.33
CA PRO A 244 -13.84 -1.01 -3.79
C PRO A 244 -13.44 -0.19 -2.56
N ALA A 245 -13.55 1.12 -2.60
CA ALA A 245 -13.22 1.99 -1.47
C ALA A 245 -14.15 1.75 -0.27
N THR A 246 -15.44 1.57 -0.51
CA THR A 246 -16.43 1.28 0.54
C THR A 246 -16.16 -0.08 1.19
N LEU A 247 -15.82 -1.11 0.40
CA LEU A 247 -15.45 -2.42 0.94
C LEU A 247 -14.25 -2.31 1.88
N LEU A 248 -13.17 -1.67 1.43
CA LEU A 248 -11.96 -1.51 2.24
C LEU A 248 -12.22 -0.68 3.50
N THR A 249 -13.04 0.36 3.41
CA THR A 249 -13.46 1.17 4.58
C THR A 249 -14.20 0.32 5.63
N LYS A 250 -15.19 -0.46 5.20
CA LYS A 250 -15.94 -1.36 6.09
C LYS A 250 -15.03 -2.43 6.71
N LEU A 251 -14.10 -2.98 5.94
CA LEU A 251 -13.12 -3.96 6.44
C LEU A 251 -12.13 -3.31 7.43
N ASN A 252 -11.75 -2.05 7.23
CA ASN A 252 -10.93 -1.30 8.19
C ASN A 252 -11.65 -1.13 9.54
N GLU A 253 -12.94 -0.82 9.54
CA GLU A 253 -13.74 -0.69 10.76
C GLU A 253 -13.85 -2.01 11.53
N LEU A 254 -14.06 -3.11 10.81
CA LEU A 254 -14.09 -4.45 11.37
C LEU A 254 -12.72 -4.83 11.97
N GLY A 255 -11.65 -4.65 11.19
CA GLY A 255 -10.29 -4.95 11.64
C GLY A 255 -9.85 -4.07 12.81
N ARG A 256 -10.22 -2.77 12.81
CA ARG A 256 -10.00 -1.86 13.93
C ARG A 256 -10.60 -2.41 15.22
N ARG A 257 -11.87 -2.79 15.18
CA ARG A 257 -12.65 -3.27 16.35
C ARG A 257 -12.05 -4.54 16.94
N HIS A 258 -11.47 -5.41 16.10
CA HIS A 258 -10.89 -6.67 16.52
C HIS A 258 -9.35 -6.63 16.68
N GLY A 259 -8.72 -5.46 16.60
CA GLY A 259 -7.27 -5.31 16.78
C GLY A 259 -6.43 -5.99 15.70
N ILE A 260 -6.95 -6.12 14.47
CA ILE A 260 -6.34 -6.87 13.37
C ILE A 260 -5.41 -5.96 12.56
N GLY A 261 -4.27 -6.51 12.13
CA GLY A 261 -3.44 -5.92 11.08
C GLY A 261 -2.27 -5.09 11.57
N ARG A 262 -1.82 -5.26 12.82
CA ARG A 262 -0.59 -4.65 13.32
C ARG A 262 0.65 -5.42 12.86
N LEU A 263 1.69 -4.70 12.48
CA LEU A 263 2.98 -5.25 12.06
C LEU A 263 4.12 -4.35 12.52
N ASP A 264 5.06 -4.93 13.27
CA ASP A 264 6.37 -4.36 13.57
C ASP A 264 7.38 -4.99 12.61
N LEU A 265 8.01 -4.20 11.75
CA LEU A 265 8.89 -4.69 10.71
C LEU A 265 10.18 -3.89 10.63
N VAL A 266 11.31 -4.59 10.61
CA VAL A 266 12.59 -4.02 10.18
C VAL A 266 12.80 -4.41 8.72
N GLU A 267 12.58 -3.46 7.81
CA GLU A 267 12.63 -3.66 6.36
C GLU A 267 13.90 -3.12 5.73
N ASN A 268 14.22 -3.60 4.54
CA ASN A 268 15.34 -3.09 3.74
C ASN A 268 14.83 -2.03 2.77
N ARG A 269 15.18 -0.76 2.99
CA ARG A 269 14.86 0.33 2.07
C ARG A 269 15.61 0.20 0.76
N PHE A 270 14.98 0.60 -0.33
CA PHE A 270 15.61 0.61 -1.67
C PHE A 270 16.85 1.49 -1.73
N VAL A 271 16.86 2.57 -0.95
CA VAL A 271 18.03 3.47 -0.79
C VAL A 271 19.17 2.86 0.05
N GLY A 272 19.06 1.59 0.48
CA GLY A 272 20.16 0.78 1.00
C GLY A 272 20.28 0.66 2.51
N MET A 273 19.39 1.26 3.31
CA MET A 273 19.41 1.15 4.78
C MET A 273 18.26 0.28 5.31
N LYS A 274 18.45 -0.28 6.49
CA LYS A 274 17.36 -0.88 7.26
C LYS A 274 16.58 0.20 8.00
N SER A 275 15.26 0.03 8.08
CA SER A 275 14.37 0.93 8.82
C SER A 275 13.29 0.13 9.53
N ARG A 276 12.99 0.48 10.76
CA ARG A 276 11.86 -0.08 11.50
C ARG A 276 10.61 0.76 11.24
N GLY A 277 9.53 0.10 10.84
CA GLY A 277 8.21 0.70 10.64
C GLY A 277 7.14 -0.06 11.41
N MET A 278 6.21 0.69 12.01
CA MET A 278 4.98 0.16 12.60
C MET A 278 3.85 0.37 11.62
N TYR A 279 3.21 -0.72 11.23
CA TYR A 279 2.13 -0.69 10.25
C TYR A 279 0.82 -1.16 10.87
N GLU A 280 -0.27 -0.51 10.50
CA GLU A 280 -1.63 -0.94 10.79
C GLU A 280 -2.40 -1.03 9.48
N THR A 281 -2.74 -2.26 9.09
CA THR A 281 -3.41 -2.56 7.80
C THR A 281 -4.64 -3.44 8.06
N PRO A 282 -5.63 -2.96 8.82
CA PRO A 282 -6.72 -3.81 9.32
C PRO A 282 -7.55 -4.43 8.22
N GLY A 283 -8.12 -3.62 7.33
CA GLY A 283 -8.94 -4.10 6.22
C GLY A 283 -8.13 -4.85 5.17
N GLY A 284 -6.92 -4.38 4.87
CA GLY A 284 -6.03 -5.03 3.92
C GLY A 284 -5.62 -6.44 4.36
N THR A 285 -5.40 -6.66 5.66
CA THR A 285 -5.08 -7.98 6.23
C THR A 285 -6.26 -8.94 6.08
N ILE A 286 -7.48 -8.47 6.39
CA ILE A 286 -8.70 -9.28 6.22
C ILE A 286 -8.90 -9.63 4.75
N TYR A 287 -8.80 -8.63 3.85
CA TYR A 287 -8.98 -8.81 2.42
C TYR A 287 -7.94 -9.77 1.82
N HIS A 288 -6.66 -9.59 2.14
CA HIS A 288 -5.57 -10.44 1.65
C HIS A 288 -5.79 -11.91 2.00
N LEU A 289 -6.15 -12.20 3.27
CA LEU A 289 -6.41 -13.58 3.70
C LEU A 289 -7.64 -14.16 3.00
N ALA A 290 -8.71 -13.38 2.84
CA ALA A 290 -9.92 -13.81 2.14
C ALA A 290 -9.64 -14.11 0.66
N HIS A 291 -8.88 -13.24 -0.03
CA HIS A 291 -8.46 -13.45 -1.41
C HIS A 291 -7.63 -14.74 -1.57
N ARG A 292 -6.65 -14.96 -0.68
CA ARG A 292 -5.92 -16.24 -0.64
C ARG A 292 -6.85 -17.43 -0.43
N GLY A 293 -7.91 -17.25 0.36
CA GLY A 293 -8.89 -18.29 0.63
C GLY A 293 -9.69 -18.73 -0.59
N ILE A 294 -10.11 -17.79 -1.42
CA ILE A 294 -10.87 -18.15 -2.66
C ILE A 294 -9.93 -18.75 -3.72
N GLU A 295 -8.69 -18.29 -3.81
CA GLU A 295 -7.69 -18.86 -4.72
C GLU A 295 -7.42 -20.35 -4.44
N GLN A 296 -7.42 -20.76 -3.16
CA GLN A 296 -7.14 -22.14 -2.76
C GLN A 296 -8.07 -23.17 -3.41
N ILE A 297 -9.28 -22.77 -3.76
CA ILE A 297 -10.26 -23.68 -4.37
C ILE A 297 -10.48 -23.42 -5.86
N THR A 298 -9.94 -22.35 -6.43
CA THR A 298 -10.20 -21.94 -7.82
C THR A 298 -8.98 -21.97 -8.72
N LEU A 299 -7.76 -21.92 -8.17
CA LEU A 299 -6.53 -22.08 -8.94
C LEU A 299 -6.05 -23.51 -8.91
N ASP A 300 -5.59 -24.02 -10.05
CA ASP A 300 -4.87 -25.28 -10.07
C ASP A 300 -3.47 -25.12 -9.44
N ARG A 301 -2.87 -26.26 -9.06
CA ARG A 301 -1.58 -26.29 -8.37
C ARG A 301 -0.46 -25.56 -9.12
N GLY A 302 -0.37 -25.77 -10.45
CA GLY A 302 0.70 -25.17 -11.27
C GLY A 302 0.57 -23.64 -11.34
N ALA A 303 -0.62 -23.13 -11.61
CA ALA A 303 -0.91 -21.70 -11.67
C ALA A 303 -0.74 -21.03 -10.30
N ALA A 304 -1.17 -21.67 -9.22
CA ALA A 304 -1.02 -21.15 -7.87
C ALA A 304 0.47 -20.99 -7.48
N HIS A 305 1.28 -22.02 -7.73
CA HIS A 305 2.72 -21.98 -7.43
C HIS A 305 3.45 -20.94 -8.26
N LEU A 306 3.19 -20.88 -9.58
CA LEU A 306 3.79 -19.87 -10.46
C LEU A 306 3.43 -18.45 -9.99
N LYS A 307 2.19 -18.22 -9.63
CA LYS A 307 1.74 -16.92 -9.12
C LYS A 307 2.47 -16.55 -7.80
N ASP A 308 2.65 -17.51 -6.90
CA ASP A 308 3.39 -17.30 -5.65
C ASP A 308 4.87 -17.01 -5.89
N GLU A 309 5.49 -17.56 -6.95
CA GLU A 309 6.86 -17.20 -7.36
C GLU A 309 6.95 -15.78 -7.93
N LEU A 310 5.91 -15.29 -8.62
CA LEU A 310 5.87 -13.94 -9.18
C LEU A 310 5.58 -12.86 -8.12
N ALA A 311 4.85 -13.19 -7.07
CA ALA A 311 4.38 -12.23 -6.06
C ALA A 311 5.51 -11.44 -5.36
N PRO A 312 6.65 -12.03 -4.93
CA PRO A 312 7.75 -11.28 -4.34
C PRO A 312 8.39 -10.29 -5.33
N ARG A 313 8.53 -10.66 -6.59
CA ARG A 313 9.07 -9.78 -7.63
C ARG A 313 8.13 -8.60 -7.90
N TYR A 314 6.83 -8.87 -7.95
CA TYR A 314 5.82 -7.83 -8.09
C TYR A 314 5.85 -6.87 -6.90
N ALA A 315 5.93 -7.40 -5.66
CA ALA A 315 6.04 -6.59 -4.45
C ALA A 315 7.27 -5.69 -4.43
N GLU A 316 8.42 -6.21 -4.88
CA GLU A 316 9.67 -5.45 -4.99
C GLU A 316 9.54 -4.29 -5.98
N LEU A 317 8.93 -4.50 -7.14
CA LEU A 317 8.69 -3.43 -8.12
C LEU A 317 7.83 -2.30 -7.55
N ILE A 318 6.76 -2.64 -6.83
CA ILE A 318 5.90 -1.66 -6.15
C ILE A 318 6.69 -0.91 -5.07
N TYR A 319 7.41 -1.64 -4.23
CA TYR A 319 8.19 -1.07 -3.13
C TYR A 319 9.24 -0.08 -3.63
N ASN A 320 9.90 -0.40 -4.74
CA ASN A 320 10.96 0.39 -5.36
C ASN A 320 10.45 1.54 -6.25
N GLY A 321 9.13 1.66 -6.48
CA GLY A 321 8.55 2.76 -7.26
C GLY A 321 8.39 2.50 -8.76
N PHE A 322 8.50 1.26 -9.21
CA PHE A 322 8.40 0.86 -10.62
C PHE A 322 6.98 0.51 -11.07
N TRP A 323 5.95 1.22 -10.55
CA TRP A 323 4.56 0.97 -10.93
C TRP A 323 4.33 1.08 -12.45
N PHE A 324 4.95 2.06 -13.11
CA PHE A 324 4.78 2.32 -14.54
C PHE A 324 5.80 1.60 -15.42
N SER A 325 6.52 0.60 -14.90
CA SER A 325 7.51 -0.14 -15.67
C SER A 325 6.89 -1.26 -16.50
N PRO A 326 7.49 -1.58 -17.67
CA PRO A 326 7.03 -2.68 -18.52
C PRO A 326 7.00 -4.04 -17.81
N GLU A 327 7.97 -4.32 -16.95
CA GLU A 327 8.01 -5.58 -16.20
C GLU A 327 6.86 -5.71 -15.21
N ARG A 328 6.44 -4.61 -14.54
CA ARG A 328 5.27 -4.63 -13.68
C ARG A 328 4.00 -4.88 -14.51
N GLU A 329 3.87 -4.27 -15.69
CA GLU A 329 2.73 -4.48 -16.58
C GLU A 329 2.64 -5.93 -17.08
N MET A 330 3.78 -6.54 -17.44
CA MET A 330 3.85 -7.95 -17.82
C MET A 330 3.40 -8.86 -16.68
N LEU A 331 3.90 -8.62 -15.46
CA LEU A 331 3.48 -9.38 -14.28
C LEU A 331 1.99 -9.19 -13.99
N GLN A 332 1.47 -7.96 -14.09
CA GLN A 332 0.05 -7.67 -13.91
C GLN A 332 -0.82 -8.45 -14.90
N ALA A 333 -0.43 -8.48 -16.17
CA ALA A 333 -1.18 -9.23 -17.18
C ALA A 333 -1.24 -10.74 -16.86
N ALA A 334 -0.13 -11.32 -16.40
CA ALA A 334 -0.08 -12.71 -15.97
C ALA A 334 -0.95 -12.96 -14.72
N ILE A 335 -0.87 -12.07 -13.74
CA ILE A 335 -1.67 -12.11 -12.51
C ILE A 335 -3.15 -12.00 -12.84
N ASP A 336 -3.56 -11.01 -13.64
CA ASP A 336 -4.96 -10.79 -14.01
C ASP A 336 -5.54 -11.98 -14.79
N HIS A 337 -4.73 -12.60 -15.66
CA HIS A 337 -5.11 -13.82 -16.34
C HIS A 337 -5.43 -14.95 -15.35
N SER A 338 -4.62 -15.12 -14.31
CA SER A 338 -4.84 -16.13 -13.26
C SER A 338 -6.15 -15.92 -12.51
N GLN A 339 -6.65 -14.68 -12.43
CA GLN A 339 -7.83 -14.32 -11.66
C GLN A 339 -9.18 -14.56 -12.40
N THR A 340 -9.14 -14.90 -13.69
CA THR A 340 -10.35 -15.02 -14.53
C THR A 340 -11.42 -15.95 -13.98
N LYS A 341 -11.06 -16.94 -13.18
CA LYS A 341 -11.95 -17.90 -12.53
C LYS A 341 -11.99 -17.80 -11.00
N VAL A 342 -11.29 -16.82 -10.43
CA VAL A 342 -11.25 -16.58 -8.98
C VAL A 342 -12.48 -15.81 -8.56
N SER A 343 -13.61 -16.52 -8.42
CA SER A 343 -14.92 -15.97 -8.06
C SER A 343 -15.62 -16.89 -7.07
N GLY A 344 -16.30 -16.32 -6.10
CA GLY A 344 -17.03 -17.06 -5.06
C GLY A 344 -17.05 -16.33 -3.74
N THR A 345 -17.39 -17.03 -2.66
CA THR A 345 -17.57 -16.45 -1.33
C THR A 345 -16.61 -17.08 -0.33
N VAL A 346 -15.96 -16.24 0.47
CA VAL A 346 -15.15 -16.66 1.63
C VAL A 346 -15.84 -16.18 2.91
N ARG A 347 -15.98 -17.08 3.89
CA ARG A 347 -16.47 -16.78 5.22
C ARG A 347 -15.32 -16.73 6.21
N LEU A 348 -15.24 -15.65 6.96
CA LEU A 348 -14.19 -15.35 7.90
C LEU A 348 -14.75 -15.24 9.32
N LYS A 349 -13.92 -15.59 10.29
CA LYS A 349 -14.10 -15.33 11.71
C LYS A 349 -13.04 -14.32 12.14
N LEU A 350 -13.45 -13.19 12.70
CA LEU A 350 -12.60 -12.14 13.25
C LEU A 350 -12.62 -12.23 14.78
N TYR A 351 -11.45 -12.27 15.41
CA TYR A 351 -11.38 -12.38 16.85
C TYR A 351 -9.99 -11.99 17.39
N LYS A 352 -9.92 -11.00 18.27
CA LYS A 352 -8.72 -10.62 19.06
C LYS A 352 -7.41 -10.67 18.27
N GLY A 353 -7.25 -9.83 17.27
CA GLY A 353 -6.08 -9.74 16.41
C GLY A 353 -6.03 -10.79 15.27
N GLY A 354 -6.86 -11.81 15.31
CA GLY A 354 -6.85 -12.92 14.38
C GLY A 354 -7.94 -12.83 13.31
N VAL A 355 -7.60 -13.30 12.11
CA VAL A 355 -8.52 -13.56 11.00
C VAL A 355 -8.44 -15.03 10.64
N TYR A 356 -9.56 -15.73 10.63
CA TYR A 356 -9.63 -17.17 10.36
C TYR A 356 -10.60 -17.46 9.23
N ILE A 357 -10.15 -18.20 8.21
CA ILE A 357 -11.05 -18.71 7.17
C ILE A 357 -11.85 -19.87 7.76
N VAL A 358 -13.18 -19.76 7.74
CA VAL A 358 -14.10 -20.77 8.29
C VAL A 358 -15.04 -21.35 7.24
N GLY A 359 -14.93 -20.91 5.98
CA GLY A 359 -15.66 -21.47 4.86
C GLY A 359 -15.29 -20.80 3.54
N ARG A 360 -15.41 -21.52 2.46
CA ARG A 360 -15.21 -21.03 1.09
C ARG A 360 -16.08 -21.82 0.13
N LYS A 361 -16.63 -21.14 -0.88
CA LYS A 361 -17.41 -21.76 -1.95
C LYS A 361 -17.21 -21.02 -3.25
N SER A 362 -17.22 -21.73 -4.37
CA SER A 362 -17.09 -21.16 -5.71
C SER A 362 -17.81 -22.04 -6.74
N PRO A 363 -18.47 -21.43 -7.74
CA PRO A 363 -18.94 -22.17 -8.90
C PRO A 363 -17.79 -22.71 -9.77
N ASN A 364 -16.58 -22.15 -9.61
CA ASN A 364 -15.37 -22.54 -10.33
C ASN A 364 -14.44 -23.42 -9.46
N SER A 365 -14.95 -24.02 -8.38
CA SER A 365 -14.14 -24.83 -7.47
C SER A 365 -13.52 -26.02 -8.17
N LEU A 366 -12.21 -26.21 -7.96
CA LEU A 366 -11.47 -27.42 -8.33
C LEU A 366 -11.44 -28.46 -7.18
N TYR A 367 -11.95 -28.08 -6.01
CA TYR A 367 -12.05 -28.98 -4.86
C TYR A 367 -13.26 -29.91 -5.08
N SER A 368 -13.00 -31.22 -5.07
CA SER A 368 -14.02 -32.26 -5.22
C SER A 368 -14.04 -33.12 -3.97
N GLU A 369 -15.08 -32.97 -3.15
CA GLU A 369 -15.30 -33.81 -1.98
C GLU A 369 -15.32 -35.31 -2.34
N LYS A 370 -15.88 -35.62 -3.51
CA LYS A 370 -15.99 -36.99 -4.02
C LYS A 370 -14.62 -37.63 -4.29
N VAL A 371 -13.65 -36.86 -4.77
CA VAL A 371 -12.28 -37.38 -5.09
C VAL A 371 -11.40 -37.48 -3.84
N VAL A 372 -11.56 -36.53 -2.90
CA VAL A 372 -10.66 -36.43 -1.70
C VAL A 372 -11.19 -37.14 -0.48
N THR A 373 -12.39 -37.75 -0.57
CA THR A 373 -12.99 -38.45 0.58
C THR A 373 -12.14 -39.65 1.03
N PHE A 374 -12.13 -39.91 2.34
CA PHE A 374 -11.57 -41.14 2.91
C PHE A 374 -12.59 -42.28 2.94
N GLU A 375 -13.83 -42.02 2.53
CA GLU A 375 -14.90 -43.03 2.35
C GLU A 375 -14.85 -43.63 0.95
N ASP A 376 -15.82 -44.47 0.60
CA ASP A 376 -15.94 -45.05 -0.73
C ASP A 376 -16.20 -43.92 -1.78
N ASP A 377 -15.21 -43.68 -2.63
CA ASP A 377 -15.27 -42.69 -3.72
C ASP A 377 -15.96 -43.19 -4.98
N GLN A 378 -16.48 -44.46 -4.96
CA GLN A 378 -17.12 -45.13 -6.08
C GLN A 378 -16.25 -45.20 -7.35
N GLY A 379 -14.91 -45.27 -7.16
CA GLY A 379 -13.94 -45.35 -8.25
C GLY A 379 -13.60 -44.00 -8.90
N ALA A 380 -13.84 -42.89 -8.20
CA ALA A 380 -13.47 -41.56 -8.68
C ALA A 380 -11.92 -41.38 -8.76
N TYR A 381 -11.14 -42.14 -7.94
CA TYR A 381 -9.70 -42.15 -7.96
C TYR A 381 -9.15 -43.59 -7.81
N ASP A 382 -8.26 -44.00 -8.73
CA ASP A 382 -7.58 -45.29 -8.62
C ASP A 382 -6.24 -45.12 -7.84
N GLN A 383 -6.24 -45.52 -6.57
CA GLN A 383 -5.06 -45.43 -5.70
C GLN A 383 -3.84 -46.21 -6.24
N ARG A 384 -4.03 -47.21 -7.14
CA ARG A 384 -2.94 -48.01 -7.73
C ARG A 384 -2.03 -47.15 -8.66
N ASP A 385 -2.58 -46.08 -9.26
CA ASP A 385 -1.82 -45.20 -10.16
C ASP A 385 -0.67 -44.49 -9.41
N ALA A 386 -0.82 -44.24 -8.11
CA ALA A 386 0.21 -43.64 -7.28
C ALA A 386 1.50 -44.47 -7.24
N ALA A 387 1.43 -45.80 -7.31
CA ALA A 387 2.60 -46.69 -7.25
C ALA A 387 3.59 -46.44 -8.40
N GLY A 388 3.07 -46.28 -9.63
CA GLY A 388 3.90 -45.97 -10.82
C GLY A 388 4.56 -44.58 -10.70
N PHE A 389 3.77 -43.59 -10.37
CA PHE A 389 4.24 -42.21 -10.15
C PHE A 389 5.35 -42.14 -9.10
N ILE A 390 5.17 -42.79 -7.94
CA ILE A 390 6.15 -42.84 -6.86
C ILE A 390 7.44 -43.53 -7.30
N LYS A 391 7.35 -44.66 -8.01
CA LYS A 391 8.52 -45.40 -8.50
C LYS A 391 9.39 -44.55 -9.42
N LEU A 392 8.79 -43.81 -10.35
CA LEU A 392 9.52 -42.93 -11.28
C LEU A 392 10.16 -41.76 -10.54
N ASN A 393 9.44 -41.09 -9.63
CA ASN A 393 10.00 -40.00 -8.84
C ASN A 393 11.11 -40.46 -7.87
N ALA A 394 11.01 -41.69 -7.34
CA ALA A 394 12.02 -42.27 -6.45
C ALA A 394 13.29 -42.74 -7.17
N LEU A 395 13.30 -42.86 -8.52
CA LEU A 395 14.43 -43.41 -9.24
C LEU A 395 15.76 -42.69 -8.93
N ARG A 396 15.76 -41.36 -9.00
CA ARG A 396 16.95 -40.53 -8.67
C ARG A 396 17.42 -40.74 -7.22
N LEU A 397 16.49 -40.84 -6.28
CA LEU A 397 16.81 -41.03 -4.86
C LEU A 397 17.43 -42.42 -4.60
N ARG A 398 16.94 -43.45 -5.26
CA ARG A 398 17.50 -44.81 -5.20
C ARG A 398 18.92 -44.88 -5.77
N LEU A 399 19.16 -44.16 -6.88
CA LEU A 399 20.51 -44.10 -7.48
C LEU A 399 21.49 -43.37 -6.54
N LEU A 400 21.08 -42.25 -5.96
CA LEU A 400 21.90 -41.53 -4.97
C LEU A 400 22.20 -42.40 -3.74
N GLY A 401 21.18 -43.03 -3.12
CA GLY A 401 21.38 -43.89 -1.98
C GLY A 401 22.29 -45.10 -2.25
N ARG A 402 22.32 -45.63 -3.49
CA ARG A 402 23.26 -46.72 -3.86
C ARG A 402 24.67 -46.21 -4.09
N ARG A 403 24.87 -44.95 -4.49
CA ARG A 403 26.18 -44.36 -4.64
C ARG A 403 26.87 -44.15 -3.30
N ASP A 404 26.09 -43.78 -2.28
CA ASP A 404 26.58 -43.37 -0.99
C ASP A 404 26.62 -44.58 0.01
N ALA A 405 26.21 -45.77 -0.42
CA ALA A 405 26.29 -47.04 0.31
C ALA A 405 27.55 -47.87 -0.14
#